data_3d0e19df83c8b6d6786d0c390608a0dd
#
_entry.id   3d0e19df83c8b6d6786d0c390608a0dd
#
_cell.length_a   1.000
_cell.length_b   1.000
_cell.length_c   1.000
_cell.angle_alpha   90.00
_cell.angle_beta   90.00
_cell.angle_gamma   90.00
#
_symmetry.space_group_name_H-M   'P 1'
#
loop_
_entity.id
_entity.type
_entity.pdbx_description
1 polymer ?
#
loop_
_entity_poly.entity_id
_entity_poly.type
_entity_poly.pdbx_seq_one_letter_code
_entity_poly.pdbx_strand_id
1 'polypeptide(L)'
;VTSSETDKPKQPSHRRAKNAQRRVTAADVAGAVGLSRATVGFVLNDTPGQTIPEHTRERVLDAARRLGYRPHPAARALASGQSHIILLVLPDWPIDFAMRRHIEEATLALDEAGYSLVTYNPLHAARARPLWETLQPDVVMSLTLLSPERLEQLHAAGIRRIVPDPTHVDLDEYTEEGPALQVAHLVSRGHHNLAFAGSADPRLSDLVRERRERAAASARDAGVSFVDAGAVSVGDDSAARAVAAARAAGATAVVAYNDDVAVALVGAALRQGLRVPEDLAVIGHDDIPLAASVYPSITSVRLDVAGLGRYLAGIALGMAEDSPLPQTAPPRLLTVVERDSA
;
A
#
# COMPACT_ATOMS: atom_id res chain seq x y z
N VAL A 1 20.12 61.49 53.12
CA VAL A 1 20.58 60.11 53.41
C VAL A 1 20.58 59.32 52.17
N THR A 2 21.73 59.12 51.63
CA THR A 2 22.32 58.46 50.51
C THR A 2 21.59 57.20 49.98
N SER A 3 21.18 57.27 48.68
CA SER A 3 20.80 56.16 47.87
C SER A 3 22.02 55.51 47.22
N SER A 4 22.24 54.23 47.46
CA SER A 4 23.25 53.43 46.77
C SER A 4 22.63 52.77 45.54
N GLU A 5 23.08 53.21 44.40
CA GLU A 5 22.86 52.61 43.10
C GLU A 5 23.69 51.31 42.98
N THR A 6 23.04 50.17 42.92
CA THR A 6 23.69 48.89 42.61
C THR A 6 23.73 48.63 41.10
N ASP A 7 24.95 48.76 40.60
CA ASP A 7 25.33 48.39 39.19
C ASP A 7 25.07 46.95 38.93
N LYS A 8 24.17 46.65 37.93
CA LYS A 8 23.91 45.30 37.42
C LYS A 8 24.85 45.00 36.24
N PRO A 9 25.65 43.93 36.30
CA PRO A 9 26.50 43.56 35.17
C PRO A 9 25.69 43.18 33.94
N LYS A 10 26.02 43.82 32.82
CA LYS A 10 25.50 43.47 31.46
C LYS A 10 25.89 42.04 31.10
N GLN A 11 24.91 41.15 30.94
CA GLN A 11 25.12 39.84 30.36
C GLN A 11 25.57 39.97 28.90
N PRO A 12 26.56 39.18 28.42
CA PRO A 12 26.96 39.20 27.04
C PRO A 12 25.87 38.55 26.20
N SER A 13 25.41 39.26 25.17
CA SER A 13 24.47 38.76 24.17
C SER A 13 25.06 37.53 23.48
N HIS A 14 24.51 36.34 23.74
CA HIS A 14 24.78 35.14 23.00
C HIS A 14 24.21 35.30 21.56
N ARG A 15 24.99 35.90 20.69
CA ARG A 15 24.89 35.68 19.24
C ARG A 15 25.24 34.22 19.00
N ARG A 16 24.25 33.31 19.12
CA ARG A 16 24.35 31.96 18.60
C ARG A 16 24.66 32.09 17.11
N ALA A 17 25.90 31.82 16.74
CA ALA A 17 26.34 31.62 15.38
C ALA A 17 25.48 30.51 14.80
N LYS A 18 24.56 30.86 13.89
CA LYS A 18 23.93 29.94 12.95
C LYS A 18 25.02 29.47 11.97
N ASN A 19 25.87 28.56 12.39
CA ASN A 19 26.68 27.75 11.50
C ASN A 19 25.80 26.61 10.95
N ALA A 20 24.74 26.95 10.21
CA ALA A 20 24.13 26.04 9.28
C ALA A 20 25.21 25.75 8.23
N GLN A 21 25.82 24.57 8.27
CA GLN A 21 26.74 24.11 7.23
C GLN A 21 26.05 24.36 5.87
N ARG A 22 26.55 25.36 5.15
CA ARG A 22 26.03 25.73 3.83
C ARG A 22 26.21 24.52 2.92
N ARG A 23 25.10 23.96 2.46
CA ARG A 23 25.11 22.82 1.54
C ARG A 23 25.84 23.21 0.27
N VAL A 24 26.78 22.37 -0.17
CA VAL A 24 27.52 22.57 -1.43
C VAL A 24 26.54 22.57 -2.59
N THR A 25 26.66 23.54 -3.49
CA THR A 25 25.78 23.72 -4.65
C THR A 25 26.51 23.39 -5.95
N ALA A 26 25.76 23.20 -7.04
CA ALA A 26 26.35 23.04 -8.38
C ALA A 26 27.22 24.25 -8.79
N ALA A 27 26.95 25.44 -8.26
CA ALA A 27 27.78 26.62 -8.45
C ALA A 27 29.16 26.49 -7.75
N ASP A 28 29.22 25.90 -6.59
CA ASP A 28 30.48 25.66 -5.89
C ASP A 28 31.34 24.63 -6.65
N VAL A 29 30.71 23.60 -7.23
CA VAL A 29 31.38 22.63 -8.12
C VAL A 29 31.88 23.31 -9.38
N ALA A 30 31.06 24.17 -10.03
CA ALA A 30 31.45 24.93 -11.21
C ALA A 30 32.64 25.83 -10.95
N GLY A 31 32.65 26.54 -9.82
CA GLY A 31 33.79 27.34 -9.37
C GLY A 31 35.08 26.53 -9.18
N ALA A 32 34.96 25.33 -8.61
CA ALA A 32 36.11 24.45 -8.34
C ALA A 32 36.76 23.86 -9.60
N VAL A 33 35.98 23.67 -10.68
CA VAL A 33 36.49 23.12 -11.95
C VAL A 33 36.73 24.20 -13.06
N GLY A 34 36.33 25.45 -12.79
CA GLY A 34 36.49 26.54 -13.76
C GLY A 34 35.58 26.42 -14.98
N LEU A 35 34.38 25.81 -14.80
CA LEU A 35 33.40 25.63 -15.89
C LEU A 35 32.12 26.43 -15.62
N SER A 36 31.29 26.57 -16.68
CA SER A 36 29.98 27.21 -16.53
C SER A 36 29.05 26.36 -15.67
N ARG A 37 28.11 27.01 -14.95
CA ARG A 37 27.07 26.30 -14.19
C ARG A 37 26.23 25.40 -15.09
N ALA A 38 25.98 25.79 -16.32
CA ALA A 38 25.24 25.00 -17.30
C ALA A 38 25.99 23.70 -17.63
N THR A 39 27.30 23.78 -17.98
CA THR A 39 28.13 22.61 -18.29
C THR A 39 28.18 21.63 -17.11
N VAL A 40 28.37 22.15 -15.88
CA VAL A 40 28.37 21.34 -14.66
C VAL A 40 27.00 20.74 -14.43
N GLY A 41 25.92 21.50 -14.64
CA GLY A 41 24.56 21.00 -14.54
C GLY A 41 24.27 19.83 -15.49
N PHE A 42 24.72 19.95 -16.76
CA PHE A 42 24.59 18.88 -17.76
C PHE A 42 25.30 17.58 -17.32
N VAL A 43 26.52 17.70 -16.77
CA VAL A 43 27.28 16.54 -16.28
C VAL A 43 26.62 15.92 -15.04
N LEU A 44 26.23 16.74 -14.06
CA LEU A 44 25.67 16.27 -12.79
C LEU A 44 24.27 15.66 -12.93
N ASN A 45 23.52 16.06 -13.96
CA ASN A 45 22.17 15.56 -14.25
C ASN A 45 22.14 14.53 -15.39
N ASP A 46 23.30 14.18 -15.95
CA ASP A 46 23.44 13.30 -17.12
C ASP A 46 22.49 13.65 -18.29
N THR A 47 22.41 14.94 -18.61
CA THR A 47 21.42 15.48 -19.55
C THR A 47 21.66 14.91 -20.96
N PRO A 48 20.69 14.21 -21.58
CA PRO A 48 20.84 13.66 -22.92
C PRO A 48 21.12 14.71 -23.98
N GLY A 49 21.83 14.31 -25.07
CA GLY A 49 22.08 15.19 -26.23
C GLY A 49 23.19 16.24 -26.05
N GLN A 50 23.90 16.21 -24.92
CA GLN A 50 25.01 17.12 -24.67
C GLN A 50 26.35 16.45 -24.98
N THR A 51 27.12 17.01 -25.91
CA THR A 51 28.47 16.53 -26.24
C THR A 51 29.49 17.14 -25.28
N ILE A 52 29.74 16.47 -24.13
CA ILE A 52 30.74 16.89 -23.16
C ILE A 52 31.90 15.88 -23.19
N PRO A 53 33.16 16.34 -23.43
CA PRO A 53 34.32 15.46 -23.45
C PRO A 53 34.46 14.65 -22.13
N GLU A 54 34.84 13.38 -22.23
CA GLU A 54 34.90 12.49 -21.07
C GLU A 54 35.82 13.03 -19.96
N HIS A 55 36.99 13.56 -20.31
CA HIS A 55 37.87 14.16 -19.32
C HIS A 55 37.22 15.34 -18.55
N THR A 56 36.29 16.08 -19.20
CA THR A 56 35.55 17.16 -18.53
C THR A 56 34.48 16.59 -17.59
N ARG A 57 33.79 15.52 -18.01
CA ARG A 57 32.83 14.80 -17.20
C ARG A 57 33.48 14.26 -15.93
N GLU A 58 34.63 13.58 -16.07
CA GLU A 58 35.39 13.03 -14.93
C GLU A 58 35.82 14.13 -13.95
N ARG A 59 36.36 15.26 -14.44
CA ARG A 59 36.74 16.38 -13.59
C ARG A 59 35.60 16.94 -12.76
N VAL A 60 34.43 17.06 -13.36
CA VAL A 60 33.23 17.58 -12.67
C VAL A 60 32.78 16.57 -11.60
N LEU A 61 32.68 15.27 -11.92
CA LEU A 61 32.28 14.25 -10.98
C LEU A 61 33.27 14.10 -9.82
N ASP A 62 34.57 14.21 -10.09
CA ASP A 62 35.59 14.21 -9.05
C ASP A 62 35.49 15.41 -8.10
N ALA A 63 35.29 16.60 -8.67
CA ALA A 63 35.09 17.79 -7.86
C ALA A 63 33.82 17.69 -7.02
N ALA A 64 32.74 17.17 -7.57
CA ALA A 64 31.50 16.94 -6.84
C ALA A 64 31.70 15.99 -5.66
N ARG A 65 32.41 14.86 -5.88
CA ARG A 65 32.76 13.90 -4.81
C ARG A 65 33.63 14.55 -3.72
N ARG A 66 34.69 15.25 -4.09
CA ARG A 66 35.61 15.91 -3.13
C ARG A 66 34.92 16.98 -2.30
N LEU A 67 34.00 17.75 -2.88
CA LEU A 67 33.27 18.81 -2.20
C LEU A 67 32.10 18.27 -1.36
N GLY A 68 31.76 16.97 -1.49
CA GLY A 68 30.58 16.40 -0.86
C GLY A 68 29.27 16.91 -1.45
N TYR A 69 29.28 17.30 -2.73
CA TYR A 69 28.08 17.73 -3.43
C TYR A 69 27.09 16.59 -3.50
N ARG A 70 25.87 16.88 -3.06
CA ARG A 70 24.72 15.98 -3.26
C ARG A 70 23.69 16.74 -4.10
N PRO A 71 23.26 16.19 -5.25
CA PRO A 71 22.20 16.79 -6.04
C PRO A 71 21.00 17.11 -5.16
N HIS A 72 20.43 18.29 -5.33
CA HIS A 72 19.20 18.64 -4.62
C HIS A 72 18.04 18.01 -5.39
N PRO A 73 17.25 17.08 -4.80
CA PRO A 73 16.17 16.40 -5.52
C PRO A 73 15.22 17.38 -6.20
N ALA A 74 14.78 18.43 -5.51
CA ALA A 74 13.90 19.45 -6.09
C ALA A 74 14.55 20.25 -7.24
N ALA A 75 15.87 20.48 -7.20
CA ALA A 75 16.56 21.16 -8.31
C ALA A 75 16.70 20.24 -9.53
N ARG A 76 16.87 18.93 -9.31
CA ARG A 76 16.89 17.94 -10.38
C ARG A 76 15.49 17.78 -10.98
N ALA A 77 14.46 17.64 -10.16
CA ALA A 77 13.07 17.57 -10.60
C ALA A 77 12.66 18.81 -11.43
N LEU A 78 13.10 20.00 -11.00
CA LEU A 78 12.85 21.23 -11.76
C LEU A 78 13.57 21.25 -13.12
N ALA A 79 14.76 20.66 -13.21
CA ALA A 79 15.56 20.62 -14.43
C ALA A 79 15.10 19.55 -15.43
N SER A 80 14.65 18.39 -14.94
CA SER A 80 14.14 17.26 -15.75
C SER A 80 12.63 17.32 -15.99
N GLY A 81 11.89 18.05 -15.17
CA GLY A 81 10.43 18.01 -15.13
C GLY A 81 9.85 16.75 -14.49
N GLN A 82 10.71 15.90 -13.90
CA GLN A 82 10.32 14.63 -13.26
C GLN A 82 10.89 14.54 -11.84
N SER A 83 10.05 14.14 -10.89
CA SER A 83 10.44 13.99 -9.49
C SER A 83 11.08 12.62 -9.21
N HIS A 84 10.82 11.63 -10.05
CA HIS A 84 11.08 10.21 -9.83
C HIS A 84 10.44 9.70 -8.54
N ILE A 85 9.28 10.27 -8.20
CA ILE A 85 8.47 9.88 -7.05
C ILE A 85 7.12 9.40 -7.55
N ILE A 86 6.72 8.23 -7.07
CA ILE A 86 5.36 7.72 -7.18
C ILE A 86 4.77 7.72 -5.78
N LEU A 87 3.61 8.37 -5.61
CA LEU A 87 2.94 8.51 -4.32
C LEU A 87 1.78 7.52 -4.24
N LEU A 88 1.88 6.53 -3.34
CA LEU A 88 0.80 5.59 -3.04
C LEU A 88 -0.07 6.14 -1.92
N VAL A 89 -1.29 6.55 -2.25
CA VAL A 89 -2.31 6.96 -1.29
C VAL A 89 -2.97 5.71 -0.73
N LEU A 90 -2.78 5.48 0.56
CA LEU A 90 -3.35 4.33 1.27
C LEU A 90 -4.79 4.63 1.72
N PRO A 91 -5.70 3.64 1.62
CA PRO A 91 -6.98 3.70 2.31
C PRO A 91 -6.80 3.63 3.83
N ASP A 92 -7.86 3.92 4.58
CA ASP A 92 -7.86 3.77 6.04
C ASP A 92 -8.08 2.31 6.47
N TRP A 93 -7.28 1.42 5.90
CA TRP A 93 -7.30 0.01 6.28
C TRP A 93 -6.11 -0.31 7.20
N PRO A 94 -6.22 -1.36 8.02
CA PRO A 94 -5.06 -1.91 8.70
C PRO A 94 -3.98 -2.31 7.70
N ILE A 95 -2.73 -2.03 8.02
CA ILE A 95 -1.60 -2.54 7.21
C ILE A 95 -1.40 -4.00 7.61
N ASP A 96 -2.15 -4.87 6.98
CA ASP A 96 -2.07 -6.31 7.12
C ASP A 96 -0.96 -6.94 6.24
N PHE A 97 -0.94 -8.28 6.21
CA PHE A 97 0.04 -9.01 5.39
C PHE A 97 -0.13 -8.73 3.89
N ALA A 98 -1.36 -8.70 3.39
CA ALA A 98 -1.63 -8.52 1.96
C ALA A 98 -1.21 -7.12 1.51
N MET A 99 -1.60 -6.08 2.24
CA MET A 99 -1.21 -4.69 1.94
C MET A 99 0.31 -4.51 2.00
N ARG A 100 0.97 -5.07 3.03
CA ARG A 100 2.45 -5.00 3.13
C ARG A 100 3.13 -5.64 1.93
N ARG A 101 2.70 -6.85 1.52
CA ARG A 101 3.26 -7.54 0.34
C ARG A 101 3.05 -6.76 -0.93
N HIS A 102 1.87 -6.16 -1.12
CA HIS A 102 1.60 -5.29 -2.25
C HIS A 102 2.57 -4.10 -2.31
N ILE A 103 2.77 -3.41 -1.18
CA ILE A 103 3.69 -2.26 -1.08
C ILE A 103 5.14 -2.71 -1.35
N GLU A 104 5.58 -3.84 -0.78
CA GLU A 104 6.93 -4.38 -0.98
C GLU A 104 7.22 -4.65 -2.46
N GLU A 105 6.33 -5.36 -3.15
CA GLU A 105 6.51 -5.71 -4.56
C GLU A 105 6.42 -4.50 -5.49
N ALA A 106 5.49 -3.57 -5.22
CA ALA A 106 5.43 -2.31 -5.96
C ALA A 106 6.71 -1.48 -5.74
N THR A 107 7.24 -1.45 -4.51
CA THR A 107 8.49 -0.73 -4.18
C THR A 107 9.66 -1.31 -4.96
N LEU A 108 9.81 -2.65 -4.99
CA LEU A 108 10.90 -3.31 -5.72
C LEU A 108 10.83 -3.01 -7.22
N ALA A 109 9.65 -3.14 -7.83
CA ALA A 109 9.47 -2.89 -9.25
C ALA A 109 9.78 -1.42 -9.64
N LEU A 110 9.42 -0.48 -8.78
CA LEU A 110 9.66 0.95 -9.01
C LEU A 110 11.12 1.33 -8.76
N ASP A 111 11.76 0.75 -7.74
CA ASP A 111 13.17 1.01 -7.43
C ASP A 111 14.10 0.50 -8.55
N GLU A 112 13.80 -0.65 -9.14
CA GLU A 112 14.51 -1.18 -10.33
C GLU A 112 14.45 -0.20 -11.52
N ALA A 113 13.36 0.56 -11.64
CA ALA A 113 13.20 1.59 -12.67
C ALA A 113 13.73 2.98 -12.24
N GLY A 114 14.31 3.10 -11.04
CA GLY A 114 14.86 4.35 -10.53
C GLY A 114 13.84 5.31 -9.94
N TYR A 115 12.62 4.83 -9.62
CA TYR A 115 11.57 5.59 -8.94
C TYR A 115 11.49 5.24 -7.46
N SER A 116 11.15 6.22 -6.64
CA SER A 116 10.89 6.01 -5.21
C SER A 116 9.40 5.92 -4.95
N LEU A 117 8.93 4.83 -4.32
CA LEU A 117 7.56 4.74 -3.81
C LEU A 117 7.46 5.42 -2.44
N VAL A 118 6.54 6.37 -2.32
CA VAL A 118 6.22 7.02 -1.04
C VAL A 118 4.78 6.66 -0.67
N THR A 119 4.58 6.04 0.48
CA THR A 119 3.24 5.75 1.00
C THR A 119 2.70 6.93 1.79
N TYR A 120 1.42 7.25 1.62
CA TYR A 120 0.75 8.35 2.29
C TYR A 120 -0.66 7.98 2.74
N ASN A 121 -0.92 8.10 4.04
CA ASN A 121 -2.27 7.98 4.60
C ASN A 121 -2.80 9.39 4.92
N PRO A 122 -3.77 9.92 4.16
CA PRO A 122 -4.28 11.28 4.31
C PRO A 122 -5.14 11.50 5.55
N LEU A 123 -5.63 10.45 6.21
CA LEU A 123 -6.57 10.57 7.34
C LEU A 123 -5.95 11.17 8.60
N HIS A 124 -4.64 11.01 8.76
CA HIS A 124 -3.92 11.59 9.89
C HIS A 124 -3.39 13.00 9.64
N ALA A 125 -3.61 13.55 8.44
CA ALA A 125 -3.00 14.80 8.00
C ALA A 125 -3.97 16.00 7.93
N ALA A 126 -5.04 16.02 8.74
CA ALA A 126 -6.11 17.04 8.66
C ALA A 126 -5.65 18.52 8.77
N ARG A 127 -4.40 18.78 9.20
CA ARG A 127 -3.82 20.13 9.31
C ARG A 127 -2.53 20.32 8.49
N ALA A 128 -1.96 19.26 7.96
CA ALA A 128 -0.78 19.35 7.12
C ALA A 128 -1.18 19.54 5.66
N ARG A 129 -0.31 20.20 4.88
CA ARG A 129 -0.48 20.20 3.43
C ARG A 129 -0.36 18.76 2.91
N PRO A 130 -1.21 18.34 1.98
CA PRO A 130 -1.11 17.02 1.38
C PRO A 130 0.29 16.76 0.81
N LEU A 131 0.79 15.54 0.92
CA LEU A 131 2.14 15.21 0.44
C LEU A 131 2.30 15.42 -1.07
N TRP A 132 1.25 15.26 -1.85
CA TRP A 132 1.30 15.49 -3.28
C TRP A 132 1.59 16.95 -3.66
N GLU A 133 1.18 17.94 -2.84
CA GLU A 133 1.56 19.35 -3.06
C GLU A 133 3.04 19.61 -2.77
N THR A 134 3.61 18.88 -1.79
CA THR A 134 5.00 19.07 -1.37
C THR A 134 5.99 18.29 -2.23
N LEU A 135 5.65 17.05 -2.58
CA LEU A 135 6.54 16.14 -3.30
C LEU A 135 6.44 16.29 -4.81
N GLN A 136 5.30 16.79 -5.32
CA GLN A 136 5.01 16.87 -6.76
C GLN A 136 5.32 15.53 -7.45
N PRO A 137 4.64 14.42 -7.06
CA PRO A 137 4.93 13.11 -7.62
C PRO A 137 4.61 13.06 -9.10
N ASP A 138 5.33 12.23 -9.86
CA ASP A 138 5.07 12.03 -11.28
C ASP A 138 3.75 11.28 -11.52
N VAL A 139 3.41 10.37 -10.58
CA VAL A 139 2.16 9.61 -10.58
C VAL A 139 1.64 9.46 -9.15
N VAL A 140 0.33 9.50 -8.99
CA VAL A 140 -0.36 9.10 -7.76
C VAL A 140 -1.00 7.74 -7.97
N MET A 141 -0.69 6.79 -7.09
CA MET A 141 -1.32 5.47 -7.02
C MET A 141 -2.28 5.38 -5.85
N SER A 142 -3.30 4.53 -5.96
CA SER A 142 -4.17 4.13 -4.87
C SER A 142 -4.50 2.65 -4.98
N LEU A 143 -4.90 2.00 -3.87
CA LEU A 143 -5.37 0.61 -3.87
C LEU A 143 -6.88 0.50 -4.15
N THR A 144 -7.58 1.63 -4.14
CA THR A 144 -9.01 1.75 -4.44
C THR A 144 -9.24 2.93 -5.35
N LEU A 145 -10.41 3.00 -5.96
CA LEU A 145 -10.83 4.20 -6.67
C LEU A 145 -10.87 5.37 -5.68
N LEU A 146 -10.28 6.48 -6.08
CA LEU A 146 -10.30 7.70 -5.29
C LEU A 146 -11.68 8.39 -5.38
N SER A 147 -12.12 9.00 -4.28
CA SER A 147 -13.37 9.75 -4.30
C SER A 147 -13.29 10.96 -5.25
N PRO A 148 -14.44 11.42 -5.81
CA PRO A 148 -14.47 12.60 -6.67
C PRO A 148 -13.78 13.82 -6.06
N GLU A 149 -13.98 14.07 -4.76
CA GLU A 149 -13.36 15.18 -4.05
C GLU A 149 -11.84 15.05 -3.99
N ARG A 150 -11.33 13.81 -3.83
CA ARG A 150 -9.90 13.54 -3.83
C ARG A 150 -9.29 13.74 -5.21
N LEU A 151 -9.97 13.31 -6.25
CA LEU A 151 -9.56 13.54 -7.64
C LEU A 151 -9.50 15.02 -7.97
N GLU A 152 -10.51 15.82 -7.55
CA GLU A 152 -10.49 17.26 -7.71
C GLU A 152 -9.30 17.92 -7.00
N GLN A 153 -8.97 17.50 -5.78
CA GLN A 153 -7.80 18.01 -5.04
C GLN A 153 -6.49 17.71 -5.77
N LEU A 154 -6.32 16.50 -6.30
CA LEU A 154 -5.15 16.12 -7.07
C LEU A 154 -5.04 16.92 -8.38
N HIS A 155 -6.16 17.07 -9.11
CA HIS A 155 -6.22 17.86 -10.33
C HIS A 155 -5.93 19.34 -10.08
N ALA A 156 -6.43 19.91 -8.98
CA ALA A 156 -6.13 21.29 -8.57
C ALA A 156 -4.65 21.48 -8.23
N ALA A 157 -3.97 20.45 -7.71
CA ALA A 157 -2.54 20.43 -7.46
C ALA A 157 -1.69 20.18 -8.74
N GLY A 158 -2.33 20.02 -9.90
CA GLY A 158 -1.64 19.79 -11.19
C GLY A 158 -1.34 18.33 -11.51
N ILE A 159 -1.74 17.38 -10.65
CA ILE A 159 -1.51 15.95 -10.84
C ILE A 159 -2.58 15.41 -11.80
N ARG A 160 -2.14 14.80 -12.90
CA ARG A 160 -3.01 14.23 -13.93
C ARG A 160 -2.86 12.72 -14.09
N ARG A 161 -1.73 12.17 -13.67
CA ARG A 161 -1.39 10.75 -13.79
C ARG A 161 -1.78 10.06 -12.50
N ILE A 162 -2.90 9.32 -12.53
CA ILE A 162 -3.51 8.65 -11.37
C ILE A 162 -3.78 7.20 -11.73
N VAL A 163 -3.42 6.26 -10.85
CA VAL A 163 -3.63 4.81 -10.97
C VAL A 163 -4.35 4.31 -9.72
N PRO A 164 -5.41 3.49 -9.81
CA PRO A 164 -6.06 3.05 -11.04
C PRO A 164 -6.85 4.17 -11.68
N ASP A 165 -6.83 4.19 -12.99
CA ASP A 165 -7.76 4.99 -13.78
C ASP A 165 -8.91 4.04 -14.16
N PRO A 166 -10.16 4.34 -13.81
CA PRO A 166 -11.29 3.47 -14.08
C PRO A 166 -11.53 3.20 -15.58
N THR A 167 -10.89 3.98 -16.47
CA THR A 167 -10.95 3.74 -17.91
C THR A 167 -9.92 2.71 -18.40
N HIS A 168 -8.93 2.36 -17.57
CA HIS A 168 -7.81 1.48 -17.94
C HIS A 168 -7.67 0.24 -17.06
N VAL A 169 -8.18 0.26 -15.83
CA VAL A 169 -8.04 -0.83 -14.86
C VAL A 169 -9.35 -1.04 -14.13
N ASP A 170 -9.96 -2.17 -14.36
CA ASP A 170 -11.07 -2.66 -13.55
C ASP A 170 -10.48 -3.47 -12.39
N LEU A 171 -10.31 -2.85 -11.23
CA LEU A 171 -9.84 -3.54 -10.03
C LEU A 171 -10.90 -4.47 -9.45
N ASP A 172 -12.17 -4.18 -9.70
CA ASP A 172 -13.29 -4.95 -9.16
C ASP A 172 -13.27 -6.38 -9.74
N GLU A 173 -12.95 -6.54 -11.03
CA GLU A 173 -12.77 -7.83 -11.67
C GLU A 173 -11.73 -8.70 -10.94
N TYR A 174 -10.70 -8.11 -10.33
CA TYR A 174 -9.61 -8.85 -9.69
C TYR A 174 -9.84 -9.16 -8.21
N THR A 175 -10.68 -8.42 -7.52
CA THR A 175 -10.87 -8.55 -6.07
C THR A 175 -12.22 -9.14 -5.68
N GLU A 176 -13.22 -9.06 -6.56
CA GLU A 176 -14.59 -9.47 -6.27
C GLU A 176 -14.83 -10.98 -6.33
N GLU A 177 -14.04 -11.74 -7.08
CA GLU A 177 -14.22 -13.19 -7.25
C GLU A 177 -13.86 -14.02 -6.00
N GLY A 178 -13.07 -13.47 -5.07
CA GLY A 178 -12.57 -14.23 -3.92
C GLY A 178 -13.66 -14.86 -3.07
N PRO A 179 -14.69 -14.12 -2.64
CA PRO A 179 -15.81 -14.67 -1.87
C PRO A 179 -16.62 -15.72 -2.66
N ALA A 180 -16.73 -15.56 -3.97
CA ALA A 180 -17.39 -16.56 -4.83
C ALA A 180 -16.59 -17.87 -4.88
N LEU A 181 -15.27 -17.80 -4.95
CA LEU A 181 -14.38 -18.97 -4.88
C LEU A 181 -14.48 -19.68 -3.53
N GLN A 182 -14.58 -18.94 -2.42
CA GLN A 182 -14.80 -19.54 -1.10
C GLN A 182 -16.10 -20.37 -1.07
N VAL A 183 -17.20 -19.77 -1.54
CA VAL A 183 -18.50 -20.46 -1.60
C VAL A 183 -18.44 -21.66 -2.53
N ALA A 184 -17.91 -21.51 -3.73
CA ALA A 184 -17.80 -22.59 -4.72
C ALA A 184 -17.00 -23.77 -4.17
N HIS A 185 -15.89 -23.50 -3.46
CA HIS A 185 -15.10 -24.54 -2.81
C HIS A 185 -15.93 -25.31 -1.77
N LEU A 186 -16.61 -24.63 -0.84
CA LEU A 186 -17.43 -25.28 0.18
C LEU A 186 -18.59 -26.08 -0.42
N VAL A 187 -19.25 -25.55 -1.46
CA VAL A 187 -20.32 -26.27 -2.18
C VAL A 187 -19.78 -27.52 -2.85
N SER A 188 -18.59 -27.46 -3.45
CA SER A 188 -17.95 -28.64 -4.06
C SER A 188 -17.58 -29.73 -3.06
N ARG A 189 -17.42 -29.36 -1.77
CA ARG A 189 -17.20 -30.27 -0.64
C ARG A 189 -18.51 -30.78 -0.02
N GLY A 190 -19.68 -30.40 -0.57
CA GLY A 190 -20.99 -30.87 -0.16
C GLY A 190 -21.65 -30.06 0.95
N HIS A 191 -21.16 -28.87 1.23
CA HIS A 191 -21.80 -27.97 2.19
C HIS A 191 -22.96 -27.21 1.53
N HIS A 192 -24.16 -27.31 2.12
CA HIS A 192 -25.39 -26.66 1.64
C HIS A 192 -25.92 -25.59 2.61
N ASN A 193 -25.35 -25.50 3.80
CA ASN A 193 -25.71 -24.52 4.81
C ASN A 193 -24.45 -23.75 5.21
N LEU A 194 -24.31 -22.53 4.71
CA LEU A 194 -23.12 -21.71 4.90
C LEU A 194 -23.40 -20.55 5.84
N ALA A 195 -22.38 -20.14 6.58
CA ALA A 195 -22.40 -18.90 7.34
C ALA A 195 -21.26 -17.97 6.89
N PHE A 196 -21.41 -16.68 7.10
CA PHE A 196 -20.34 -15.69 6.91
C PHE A 196 -19.95 -15.09 8.25
N ALA A 197 -18.65 -14.94 8.49
CA ALA A 197 -18.12 -14.22 9.64
C ALA A 197 -17.22 -13.07 9.18
N GLY A 198 -17.60 -11.84 9.53
CA GLY A 198 -16.91 -10.62 9.15
C GLY A 198 -15.82 -10.20 10.13
N SER A 199 -15.01 -9.18 9.79
CA SER A 199 -14.15 -8.49 10.74
C SER A 199 -14.94 -7.43 11.51
N ALA A 200 -14.62 -7.27 12.80
CA ALA A 200 -15.19 -6.22 13.65
C ALA A 200 -14.43 -4.87 13.54
N ASP A 201 -13.36 -4.77 12.78
CA ASP A 201 -12.65 -3.51 12.57
C ASP A 201 -13.52 -2.55 11.76
N PRO A 202 -13.92 -1.38 12.31
CA PRO A 202 -14.81 -0.44 11.62
C PRO A 202 -14.21 0.13 10.33
N ARG A 203 -12.88 0.14 10.19
CA ARG A 203 -12.19 0.60 8.99
C ARG A 203 -12.39 -0.35 7.80
N LEU A 204 -12.76 -1.60 8.08
CA LEU A 204 -13.01 -2.65 7.09
C LEU A 204 -14.51 -2.83 6.78
N SER A 205 -15.39 -2.00 7.34
CA SER A 205 -16.85 -2.18 7.25
C SER A 205 -17.36 -2.31 5.81
N ASP A 206 -16.84 -1.49 4.88
CA ASP A 206 -17.25 -1.52 3.48
C ASP A 206 -16.77 -2.81 2.79
N LEU A 207 -15.50 -3.20 2.99
CA LEU A 207 -14.96 -4.45 2.45
C LEU A 207 -15.67 -5.69 3.02
N VAL A 208 -15.97 -5.69 4.32
CA VAL A 208 -16.73 -6.78 4.96
C VAL A 208 -18.11 -6.90 4.34
N ARG A 209 -18.81 -5.77 4.17
CA ARG A 209 -20.14 -5.73 3.56
C ARG A 209 -20.09 -6.26 2.13
N GLU A 210 -19.15 -5.81 1.34
CA GLU A 210 -18.97 -6.21 -0.05
C GLU A 210 -18.66 -7.71 -0.19
N ARG A 211 -17.66 -8.22 0.53
CA ARG A 211 -17.34 -9.67 0.54
C ARG A 211 -18.52 -10.51 0.98
N ARG A 212 -19.29 -10.07 2.00
CA ARG A 212 -20.50 -10.75 2.44
C ARG A 212 -21.59 -10.78 1.36
N GLU A 213 -21.84 -9.66 0.70
CA GLU A 213 -22.85 -9.56 -0.37
C GLU A 213 -22.50 -10.45 -1.55
N ARG A 214 -21.22 -10.49 -1.95
CA ARG A 214 -20.71 -11.39 -3.01
C ARG A 214 -20.83 -12.86 -2.63
N ALA A 215 -20.42 -13.24 -1.42
CA ALA A 215 -20.61 -14.61 -0.91
C ALA A 215 -22.08 -15.00 -0.87
N ALA A 216 -22.97 -14.10 -0.41
CA ALA A 216 -24.41 -14.35 -0.37
C ALA A 216 -25.02 -14.49 -1.77
N ALA A 217 -24.56 -13.70 -2.74
CA ALA A 217 -24.98 -13.83 -4.14
C ALA A 217 -24.55 -15.19 -4.70
N SER A 218 -23.30 -15.57 -4.54
CA SER A 218 -22.77 -16.85 -5.00
C SER A 218 -23.48 -18.05 -4.33
N ALA A 219 -23.79 -17.96 -3.02
CA ALA A 219 -24.55 -19.00 -2.32
C ALA A 219 -25.98 -19.13 -2.87
N ARG A 220 -26.63 -18.00 -3.17
CA ARG A 220 -27.97 -17.98 -3.78
C ARG A 220 -27.96 -18.64 -5.18
N ASP A 221 -26.97 -18.32 -6.00
CA ASP A 221 -26.82 -18.88 -7.35
C ASP A 221 -26.55 -20.38 -7.31
N ALA A 222 -25.83 -20.84 -6.27
CA ALA A 222 -25.60 -22.25 -6.01
C ALA A 222 -26.81 -22.97 -5.33
N GLY A 223 -27.87 -22.28 -4.97
CA GLY A 223 -29.05 -22.83 -4.29
C GLY A 223 -28.80 -23.31 -2.86
N VAL A 224 -27.79 -22.74 -2.15
CA VAL A 224 -27.46 -23.10 -0.78
C VAL A 224 -27.89 -22.02 0.20
N SER A 225 -28.17 -22.40 1.46
CA SER A 225 -28.52 -21.42 2.49
C SER A 225 -27.29 -20.65 2.98
N PHE A 226 -27.50 -19.37 3.31
CA PHE A 226 -26.45 -18.49 3.74
C PHE A 226 -26.93 -17.56 4.86
N VAL A 227 -26.20 -17.51 5.96
CA VAL A 227 -26.54 -16.68 7.13
C VAL A 227 -25.34 -15.84 7.56
N ASP A 228 -25.61 -14.73 8.22
CA ASP A 228 -24.57 -13.90 8.85
C ASP A 228 -24.34 -14.41 10.28
N ALA A 229 -23.13 -14.87 10.58
CA ALA A 229 -22.71 -15.30 11.92
C ALA A 229 -22.18 -14.15 12.78
N GLY A 230 -22.06 -12.95 12.21
CA GLY A 230 -21.64 -11.75 12.90
C GLY A 230 -20.16 -11.38 12.69
N ALA A 231 -19.74 -10.35 13.40
CA ALA A 231 -18.40 -9.78 13.31
C ALA A 231 -17.45 -10.36 14.37
N VAL A 232 -16.23 -10.62 13.98
CA VAL A 232 -15.16 -11.21 14.79
C VAL A 232 -14.04 -10.19 15.01
N SER A 233 -13.67 -10.00 16.28
CA SER A 233 -12.47 -9.30 16.71
C SER A 233 -11.47 -10.32 17.20
N VAL A 234 -10.24 -10.28 16.68
CA VAL A 234 -9.20 -11.22 17.10
C VAL A 234 -8.78 -10.92 18.53
N GLY A 235 -8.87 -11.92 19.41
CA GLY A 235 -8.44 -11.81 20.81
C GLY A 235 -9.56 -11.59 21.83
N ASP A 236 -10.85 -11.60 21.41
CA ASP A 236 -12.00 -11.58 22.30
C ASP A 236 -12.95 -12.79 22.06
N ASP A 237 -14.10 -12.79 22.73
CA ASP A 237 -15.07 -13.91 22.66
C ASP A 237 -15.99 -13.85 21.41
N SER A 238 -15.81 -12.90 20.50
CA SER A 238 -16.68 -12.73 19.32
C SER A 238 -16.61 -13.93 18.37
N ALA A 239 -15.43 -14.53 18.20
CA ALA A 239 -15.28 -15.77 17.43
C ALA A 239 -16.10 -16.93 18.02
N ALA A 240 -16.13 -17.07 19.36
CA ALA A 240 -16.93 -18.08 20.01
C ALA A 240 -18.43 -17.85 19.78
N ARG A 241 -18.89 -16.60 19.82
CA ARG A 241 -20.29 -16.24 19.54
C ARG A 241 -20.63 -16.49 18.06
N ALA A 242 -19.72 -16.18 17.13
CA ALA A 242 -19.93 -16.43 15.70
C ALA A 242 -20.04 -17.94 15.39
N VAL A 243 -19.20 -18.77 15.99
CA VAL A 243 -19.29 -20.24 15.90
C VAL A 243 -20.63 -20.73 16.43
N ALA A 244 -21.05 -20.26 17.60
CA ALA A 244 -22.35 -20.66 18.21
C ALA A 244 -23.53 -20.21 17.33
N ALA A 245 -23.50 -18.99 16.75
CA ALA A 245 -24.52 -18.47 15.85
C ALA A 245 -24.61 -19.27 14.55
N ALA A 246 -23.47 -19.59 13.93
CA ALA A 246 -23.42 -20.43 12.72
C ALA A 246 -24.02 -21.80 12.98
N ARG A 247 -23.65 -22.44 14.09
CA ARG A 247 -24.18 -23.78 14.51
C ARG A 247 -25.69 -23.73 14.81
N ALA A 248 -26.15 -22.72 15.53
CA ALA A 248 -27.56 -22.52 15.82
C ALA A 248 -28.42 -22.35 14.56
N ALA A 249 -27.87 -21.77 13.53
CA ALA A 249 -28.50 -21.64 12.21
C ALA A 249 -28.37 -22.91 11.33
N GLY A 250 -27.73 -23.97 11.82
CA GLY A 250 -27.51 -25.21 11.07
C GLY A 250 -26.42 -25.15 10.03
N ALA A 251 -25.53 -24.11 10.05
CA ALA A 251 -24.41 -24.03 9.14
C ALA A 251 -23.39 -25.14 9.40
N THR A 252 -22.90 -25.75 8.33
CA THR A 252 -21.85 -26.78 8.35
C THR A 252 -20.50 -26.23 7.91
N ALA A 253 -20.47 -25.02 7.34
CA ALA A 253 -19.23 -24.36 6.95
C ALA A 253 -19.34 -22.83 7.13
N VAL A 254 -18.19 -22.17 7.36
CA VAL A 254 -18.08 -20.73 7.52
C VAL A 254 -17.15 -20.15 6.46
N VAL A 255 -17.64 -19.17 5.73
CA VAL A 255 -16.88 -18.25 4.90
C VAL A 255 -16.34 -17.15 5.80
N ALA A 256 -15.07 -17.16 6.10
CA ALA A 256 -14.43 -16.10 6.88
C ALA A 256 -14.02 -14.94 5.99
N TYR A 257 -14.17 -13.72 6.51
CA TYR A 257 -13.75 -12.49 5.82
C TYR A 257 -12.28 -12.55 5.36
N ASN A 258 -11.39 -13.01 6.25
CA ASN A 258 -9.98 -13.24 5.96
C ASN A 258 -9.41 -14.36 6.86
N ASP A 259 -8.11 -14.62 6.74
CA ASP A 259 -7.45 -15.69 7.49
C ASP A 259 -7.34 -15.40 8.99
N ASP A 260 -7.20 -14.14 9.40
CA ASP A 260 -7.19 -13.79 10.83
C ASP A 260 -8.52 -14.15 11.49
N VAL A 261 -9.63 -13.86 10.81
CA VAL A 261 -10.98 -14.28 11.24
C VAL A 261 -11.09 -15.80 11.21
N ALA A 262 -10.60 -16.45 10.14
CA ALA A 262 -10.65 -17.91 10.02
C ALA A 262 -9.90 -18.61 11.17
N VAL A 263 -8.68 -18.18 11.49
CA VAL A 263 -7.88 -18.70 12.60
C VAL A 263 -8.60 -18.52 13.94
N ALA A 264 -9.22 -17.35 14.16
CA ALA A 264 -9.98 -17.08 15.38
C ALA A 264 -11.20 -18.03 15.50
N LEU A 265 -11.93 -18.27 14.40
CA LEU A 265 -13.07 -19.19 14.33
C LEU A 265 -12.65 -20.63 14.58
N VAL A 266 -11.59 -21.12 13.92
CA VAL A 266 -11.05 -22.47 14.13
C VAL A 266 -10.66 -22.66 15.60
N GLY A 267 -9.90 -21.70 16.15
CA GLY A 267 -9.54 -21.75 17.58
C GLY A 267 -10.74 -21.76 18.50
N ALA A 268 -11.81 -21.01 18.17
CA ALA A 268 -13.05 -21.02 18.96
C ALA A 268 -13.82 -22.32 18.82
N ALA A 269 -13.91 -22.89 17.62
CA ALA A 269 -14.57 -24.18 17.37
C ALA A 269 -13.88 -25.31 18.16
N LEU A 270 -12.55 -25.41 18.10
CA LEU A 270 -11.78 -26.40 18.84
C LEU A 270 -11.96 -26.27 20.35
N ARG A 271 -11.97 -25.05 20.90
CA ARG A 271 -12.25 -24.81 22.35
C ARG A 271 -13.65 -25.19 22.76
N GLN A 272 -14.63 -25.18 21.83
CA GLN A 272 -16.00 -25.69 22.06
C GLN A 272 -16.12 -27.20 21.82
N GLY A 273 -15.03 -27.91 21.57
CA GLY A 273 -15.00 -29.36 21.35
C GLY A 273 -15.46 -29.79 19.96
N LEU A 274 -15.58 -28.88 19.02
CA LEU A 274 -15.90 -29.19 17.64
C LEU A 274 -14.64 -29.62 16.87
N ARG A 275 -14.82 -30.56 15.95
CA ARG A 275 -13.78 -30.96 15.00
C ARG A 275 -13.87 -30.06 13.74
N VAL A 276 -12.74 -29.65 13.26
CA VAL A 276 -12.61 -28.90 12.01
C VAL A 276 -11.78 -29.75 11.05
N PRO A 277 -12.31 -30.10 9.86
CA PRO A 277 -13.53 -29.58 9.22
C PRO A 277 -14.82 -30.36 9.55
N GLU A 278 -14.82 -31.53 10.20
CA GLU A 278 -15.91 -32.51 10.22
C GLU A 278 -17.20 -31.97 10.83
N ASP A 279 -17.13 -31.18 11.92
CA ASP A 279 -18.31 -30.61 12.59
C ASP A 279 -18.59 -29.17 12.11
N LEU A 280 -17.56 -28.47 11.66
CA LEU A 280 -17.65 -27.12 11.08
C LEU A 280 -16.42 -26.83 10.21
N ALA A 281 -16.58 -26.78 8.90
CA ALA A 281 -15.54 -26.35 7.98
C ALA A 281 -15.36 -24.82 8.03
N VAL A 282 -14.12 -24.34 7.80
CA VAL A 282 -13.82 -22.91 7.77
C VAL A 282 -12.87 -22.63 6.60
N ILE A 283 -13.25 -21.67 5.74
CA ILE A 283 -12.39 -21.19 4.66
C ILE A 283 -12.04 -19.72 4.87
N GLY A 284 -10.75 -19.40 4.76
CA GLY A 284 -10.19 -18.07 4.87
C GLY A 284 -10.03 -17.35 3.53
N HIS A 285 -9.38 -16.22 3.58
CA HIS A 285 -9.02 -15.38 2.42
C HIS A 285 -7.71 -14.65 2.73
N ASP A 286 -6.88 -14.39 1.70
CA ASP A 286 -5.59 -13.72 1.64
C ASP A 286 -4.38 -14.67 1.71
N ASP A 287 -4.54 -15.90 2.16
CA ASP A 287 -3.49 -16.93 2.30
C ASP A 287 -2.22 -16.41 3.00
N ILE A 288 -2.42 -15.84 4.19
CA ILE A 288 -1.31 -15.36 5.01
C ILE A 288 -0.46 -16.53 5.54
N PRO A 289 0.84 -16.32 5.85
CA PRO A 289 1.72 -17.40 6.35
C PRO A 289 1.18 -18.13 7.59
N LEU A 290 0.42 -17.42 8.44
CA LEU A 290 -0.21 -18.01 9.63
C LEU A 290 -1.21 -19.08 9.25
N ALA A 291 -1.93 -18.94 8.14
CA ALA A 291 -2.92 -19.92 7.68
C ALA A 291 -2.33 -21.32 7.48
N ALA A 292 -1.09 -21.40 7.01
CA ALA A 292 -0.36 -22.66 6.84
C ALA A 292 0.30 -23.17 8.13
N SER A 293 0.42 -22.33 9.16
CA SER A 293 1.22 -22.62 10.36
C SER A 293 0.40 -23.08 11.57
N VAL A 294 -0.93 -22.92 11.52
CA VAL A 294 -1.85 -23.36 12.57
C VAL A 294 -2.32 -24.79 12.33
N TYR A 295 -2.94 -25.41 13.36
CA TYR A 295 -3.56 -26.74 13.23
C TYR A 295 -5.02 -26.71 13.71
N PRO A 296 -5.96 -27.19 12.88
CA PRO A 296 -5.78 -27.53 11.46
C PRO A 296 -5.37 -26.32 10.63
N SER A 297 -4.61 -26.55 9.56
CA SER A 297 -4.18 -25.47 8.66
C SER A 297 -5.36 -24.96 7.84
N ILE A 298 -5.36 -23.64 7.55
CA ILE A 298 -6.53 -22.97 6.98
C ILE A 298 -6.53 -23.08 5.45
N THR A 299 -7.58 -23.69 4.89
CA THR A 299 -7.93 -23.57 3.47
C THR A 299 -8.27 -22.11 3.21
N SER A 300 -7.65 -21.48 2.20
CA SER A 300 -7.78 -20.05 1.97
C SER A 300 -7.82 -19.70 0.48
N VAL A 301 -8.46 -18.60 0.15
CA VAL A 301 -8.34 -18.00 -1.19
C VAL A 301 -7.13 -17.08 -1.19
N ARG A 302 -6.15 -17.40 -2.05
CA ARG A 302 -4.96 -16.57 -2.26
C ARG A 302 -5.23 -15.55 -3.33
N LEU A 303 -4.98 -14.29 -3.03
CA LEU A 303 -4.82 -13.22 -4.00
C LEU A 303 -3.31 -13.06 -4.31
N ASP A 304 -2.92 -13.06 -5.57
CA ASP A 304 -1.53 -12.72 -5.97
C ASP A 304 -1.29 -11.21 -5.82
N VAL A 305 -1.23 -10.77 -4.58
CA VAL A 305 -0.96 -9.34 -4.24
C VAL A 305 0.41 -8.88 -4.75
N ALA A 306 1.36 -9.79 -4.92
CA ALA A 306 2.67 -9.51 -5.48
C ALA A 306 2.56 -9.21 -6.99
N GLY A 307 1.87 -10.07 -7.73
CA GLY A 307 1.58 -9.87 -9.16
C GLY A 307 0.80 -8.58 -9.41
N LEU A 308 -0.22 -8.32 -8.60
CA LEU A 308 -1.00 -7.07 -8.67
C LEU A 308 -0.13 -5.84 -8.38
N GLY A 309 0.73 -5.90 -7.36
CA GLY A 309 1.65 -4.81 -7.02
C GLY A 309 2.59 -4.46 -8.17
N ARG A 310 3.21 -5.47 -8.80
CA ARG A 310 4.06 -5.28 -9.98
C ARG A 310 3.29 -4.74 -11.19
N TYR A 311 2.08 -5.22 -11.40
CA TYR A 311 1.22 -4.78 -12.50
C TYR A 311 0.86 -3.29 -12.37
N LEU A 312 0.38 -2.85 -11.20
CA LEU A 312 0.05 -1.46 -10.94
C LEU A 312 1.30 -0.55 -10.98
N ALA A 313 2.44 -1.04 -10.49
CA ALA A 313 3.72 -0.35 -10.63
C ALA A 313 4.11 -0.17 -12.11
N GLY A 314 3.92 -1.21 -12.94
CA GLY A 314 4.16 -1.13 -14.38
C GLY A 314 3.26 -0.10 -15.09
N ILE A 315 1.99 -0.01 -14.70
CA ILE A 315 1.09 1.05 -15.21
C ILE A 315 1.60 2.43 -14.80
N ALA A 316 1.97 2.59 -13.52
CA ALA A 316 2.48 3.87 -13.03
C ALA A 316 3.76 4.30 -13.73
N LEU A 317 4.70 3.37 -14.00
CA LEU A 317 5.90 3.62 -14.78
C LEU A 317 5.58 4.03 -16.22
N GLY A 318 4.69 3.29 -16.89
CA GLY A 318 4.25 3.64 -18.24
C GLY A 318 3.68 5.04 -18.33
N MET A 319 2.87 5.43 -17.32
CA MET A 319 2.35 6.80 -17.23
C MET A 319 3.44 7.84 -16.93
N ALA A 320 4.41 7.52 -16.05
CA ALA A 320 5.48 8.44 -15.68
C ALA A 320 6.41 8.74 -16.86
N GLU A 321 6.67 7.74 -17.70
CA GLU A 321 7.63 7.78 -18.80
C GLU A 321 6.98 8.02 -20.18
N ASP A 322 5.64 8.21 -20.23
CA ASP A 322 4.87 8.27 -21.47
C ASP A 322 5.14 7.07 -22.41
N SER A 323 5.33 5.88 -21.78
CA SER A 323 5.61 4.61 -22.47
C SER A 323 4.36 3.72 -22.53
N PRO A 324 4.33 2.68 -23.38
CA PRO A 324 3.17 1.79 -23.47
C PRO A 324 2.84 1.14 -22.14
N LEU A 325 1.56 1.18 -21.76
CA LEU A 325 1.06 0.52 -20.55
C LEU A 325 1.07 -1.00 -20.71
N PRO A 326 1.23 -1.79 -19.61
CA PRO A 326 1.03 -3.22 -19.63
C PRO A 326 -0.36 -3.56 -20.19
N GLN A 327 -0.42 -4.35 -21.27
CA GLN A 327 -1.66 -4.63 -21.99
C GLN A 327 -2.53 -5.72 -21.35
N THR A 328 -1.94 -6.51 -20.47
CA THR A 328 -2.63 -7.64 -19.83
C THR A 328 -2.36 -7.64 -18.33
N ALA A 329 -3.44 -7.68 -17.59
CA ALA A 329 -3.35 -7.99 -16.15
C ALA A 329 -2.82 -9.41 -15.93
N PRO A 330 -2.21 -9.69 -14.76
CA PRO A 330 -1.75 -11.03 -14.44
C PRO A 330 -2.89 -12.04 -14.55
N PRO A 331 -2.70 -13.16 -15.26
CA PRO A 331 -3.75 -14.17 -15.34
C PRO A 331 -3.90 -14.86 -13.97
N ARG A 332 -5.15 -15.11 -13.55
CA ARG A 332 -5.50 -15.82 -12.31
C ARG A 332 -4.90 -15.23 -11.05
N LEU A 333 -5.30 -14.01 -10.74
CA LEU A 333 -4.91 -13.39 -9.46
C LEU A 333 -5.46 -14.15 -8.25
N LEU A 334 -6.55 -14.92 -8.38
CA LEU A 334 -7.21 -15.62 -7.29
C LEU A 334 -7.15 -17.15 -7.46
N THR A 335 -6.77 -17.86 -6.41
CA THR A 335 -6.73 -19.33 -6.35
C THR A 335 -7.11 -19.83 -4.98
N VAL A 336 -7.81 -20.98 -4.91
CA VAL A 336 -8.02 -21.68 -3.63
C VAL A 336 -6.77 -22.49 -3.30
N VAL A 337 -6.27 -22.30 -2.09
CA VAL A 337 -5.18 -23.09 -1.50
C VAL A 337 -5.83 -24.04 -0.50
N GLU A 338 -6.02 -25.29 -0.93
CA GLU A 338 -6.63 -26.33 -0.10
C GLU A 338 -5.69 -26.77 1.03
N ARG A 339 -6.26 -26.91 2.24
CA ARG A 339 -5.60 -27.39 3.45
C ARG A 339 -6.60 -28.18 4.31
N ASP A 340 -6.37 -28.21 5.62
CA ASP A 340 -7.08 -29.12 6.54
C ASP A 340 -8.46 -28.59 6.98
N SER A 341 -8.74 -27.27 6.91
CA SER A 341 -9.92 -26.68 7.57
C SER A 341 -11.19 -26.67 6.73
N ALA A 342 -11.12 -26.99 5.42
CA ALA A 342 -12.31 -27.05 4.55
C ALA A 342 -12.08 -27.92 3.30
#